data_af42ed011f943339387acb88e4f634aa
#
_entry.id   af42ed011f943339387acb88e4f634aa
#
_cell.length_a   1.000
_cell.length_b   1.000
_cell.length_c   1.000
_cell.angle_alpha   90.00
_cell.angle_beta   90.00
_cell.angle_gamma   90.00
#
_symmetry.space_group_name_H-M   'P 1'
#
loop_
_entity.id
_entity.type
_entity.pdbx_description
1 polymer ?
#
loop_
_entity_poly.entity_id
_entity_poly.type
_entity_poly.pdbx_seq_one_letter_code
_entity_poly.pdbx_strand_id
1 'polypeptide(L)'
;HRLHERWLICAHTSTHHKGPVMIDNLEPITIRAIELRRISLPLVTPFRTSFGTENSRDILLVRVETDSQSGWGECVSGNDPLYSSEYVEGSQHVMVHHLIPRLFAFNGGHMSAHDVAHILEPVKDHRMAKAALEAAVLDAQLRVNNVSLASHLGSINELIPSGVSVGIANSIDELVTTVGGYLDEGYVRIKLKIEPGWDIEPVRVIRQTFGDHVPLQVDANTAFTRNDGPLLAQLDPFNLLLIEQPLPEDDITGHALIAKQVATPICLDESIVSSVAAVDAIERGACSIINIKAGRVGGYLEAVRIHDVCRERGIPVWCGGMLETGIGRAMNLALAGLPNFTITGDVSASERFWKKDIVTEPIRLENGQVRLPQGSGTGVQIDHAFLNDVSTSTTTLRP
;
A
#
# COMPACT_ATOMS: atom_id res chain seq x y z
N HIS A 1 -34.84 3.28 8.84
CA HIS A 1 -35.44 3.47 7.50
C HIS A 1 -35.07 4.82 6.84
N ARG A 2 -33.86 5.38 7.05
CA ARG A 2 -33.40 6.61 6.34
C ARG A 2 -31.88 6.71 6.19
N LEU A 3 -31.16 5.60 6.06
CA LEU A 3 -29.69 5.60 5.89
C LEU A 3 -29.21 4.98 4.55
N HIS A 4 -30.12 4.76 3.58
CA HIS A 4 -29.78 4.07 2.31
C HIS A 4 -29.73 4.97 1.07
N GLU A 5 -29.92 6.29 1.16
CA GLU A 5 -30.10 7.10 -0.06
C GLU A 5 -29.00 8.13 -0.37
N ARG A 6 -27.83 8.09 0.26
CA ARG A 6 -26.77 9.10 -0.01
C ARG A 6 -25.53 8.62 -0.76
N TRP A 7 -25.51 7.37 -1.21
CA TRP A 7 -24.35 6.79 -1.92
C TRP A 7 -24.59 6.51 -3.41
N LEU A 8 -25.66 7.04 -3.99
CA LEU A 8 -26.03 6.84 -5.40
C LEU A 8 -25.83 8.13 -6.22
N ILE A 9 -24.60 8.45 -6.53
CA ILE A 9 -24.31 9.28 -7.71
C ILE A 9 -23.23 8.52 -8.50
N CYS A 10 -23.70 7.62 -9.31
CA CYS A 10 -23.27 7.07 -10.60
C CYS A 10 -23.80 5.63 -10.77
N ALA A 11 -25.13 5.46 -10.77
CA ALA A 11 -25.71 4.25 -11.33
C ALA A 11 -26.04 4.52 -12.79
N HIS A 12 -25.18 4.09 -13.70
CA HIS A 12 -25.56 3.92 -15.10
C HIS A 12 -25.60 2.42 -15.43
N THR A 13 -26.84 1.98 -15.71
CA THR A 13 -27.25 0.83 -16.54
C THR A 13 -26.40 -0.44 -16.46
N SER A 14 -27.00 -1.47 -15.88
CA SER A 14 -26.54 -2.87 -15.91
C SER A 14 -26.43 -3.39 -17.35
N THR A 15 -25.26 -3.30 -17.91
CA THR A 15 -24.77 -4.25 -18.89
C THR A 15 -23.82 -5.18 -18.15
N HIS A 16 -24.01 -6.49 -18.26
CA HIS A 16 -23.07 -7.50 -17.79
C HIS A 16 -21.69 -7.27 -18.46
N HIS A 17 -20.92 -6.36 -17.93
CA HIS A 17 -19.50 -6.29 -18.26
C HIS A 17 -18.82 -7.43 -17.49
N LYS A 18 -18.34 -8.44 -18.23
CA LYS A 18 -17.27 -9.31 -17.75
C LYS A 18 -16.19 -8.38 -17.26
N GLY A 19 -15.83 -8.45 -15.98
CA GLY A 19 -14.72 -7.66 -15.42
C GLY A 19 -13.45 -7.84 -16.24
N PRO A 20 -12.51 -6.91 -16.16
CA PRO A 20 -11.24 -7.03 -16.86
C PRO A 20 -10.60 -8.37 -16.47
N VAL A 21 -10.28 -9.18 -17.48
CA VAL A 21 -9.62 -10.47 -17.31
C VAL A 21 -8.13 -10.16 -17.24
N MET A 22 -7.46 -10.62 -16.18
CA MET A 22 -5.99 -10.60 -16.13
C MET A 22 -5.41 -11.23 -17.41
N ILE A 23 -4.33 -10.69 -17.92
CA ILE A 23 -3.62 -11.28 -19.06
C ILE A 23 -2.82 -12.47 -18.54
N ASP A 24 -3.37 -13.68 -18.66
CA ASP A 24 -2.80 -14.89 -18.05
C ASP A 24 -1.69 -15.58 -18.89
N ASN A 25 -1.51 -15.19 -20.15
CA ASN A 25 -0.58 -15.86 -21.05
C ASN A 25 0.70 -15.04 -21.30
N LEU A 26 1.45 -14.78 -20.22
CA LEU A 26 2.79 -14.19 -20.32
C LEU A 26 3.85 -15.30 -20.43
N GLU A 27 4.79 -15.15 -21.37
CA GLU A 27 5.94 -16.05 -21.45
C GLU A 27 6.76 -15.96 -20.15
N PRO A 28 7.14 -17.10 -19.56
CA PRO A 28 8.04 -17.13 -18.42
C PRO A 28 9.40 -16.51 -18.74
N ILE A 29 10.12 -16.11 -17.71
CA ILE A 29 11.48 -15.55 -17.84
C ILE A 29 12.51 -16.47 -17.21
N THR A 30 13.78 -16.31 -17.61
CA THR A 30 14.92 -16.93 -16.94
C THR A 30 15.71 -15.86 -16.20
N ILE A 31 15.81 -16.00 -14.89
CA ILE A 31 16.56 -15.08 -14.03
C ILE A 31 18.06 -15.37 -14.17
N ARG A 32 18.86 -14.38 -14.54
CA ARG A 32 20.32 -14.45 -14.70
C ARG A 32 21.07 -13.89 -13.51
N ALA A 33 20.48 -12.88 -12.84
CA ALA A 33 20.99 -12.33 -11.59
C ALA A 33 19.86 -11.65 -10.80
N ILE A 34 20.07 -11.56 -9.51
CA ILE A 34 19.25 -10.70 -8.63
C ILE A 34 20.19 -9.77 -7.89
N GLU A 35 20.00 -8.47 -8.09
CA GLU A 35 20.69 -7.42 -7.35
C GLU A 35 19.80 -6.94 -6.20
N LEU A 36 20.35 -6.89 -5.02
CA LEU A 36 19.78 -6.25 -3.84
C LEU A 36 20.55 -4.94 -3.61
N ARG A 37 19.86 -3.82 -3.64
CA ARG A 37 20.44 -2.50 -3.49
C ARG A 37 19.78 -1.75 -2.35
N ARG A 38 20.56 -1.35 -1.36
CA ARG A 38 20.11 -0.45 -0.30
C ARG A 38 20.36 0.99 -0.69
N ILE A 39 19.37 1.83 -0.44
CA ILE A 39 19.44 3.27 -0.61
C ILE A 39 18.98 3.97 0.66
N SER A 40 19.43 5.19 0.90
CA SER A 40 18.95 6.01 2.00
C SER A 40 18.46 7.35 1.48
N LEU A 41 17.18 7.66 1.80
CA LEU A 41 16.53 8.89 1.37
C LEU A 41 15.97 9.64 2.59
N PRO A 42 16.33 10.92 2.79
CA PRO A 42 15.70 11.74 3.81
C PRO A 42 14.26 12.07 3.41
N LEU A 43 13.34 12.08 4.38
CA LEU A 43 11.99 12.58 4.19
C LEU A 43 12.00 14.11 4.13
N VAL A 44 11.12 14.71 3.32
CA VAL A 44 10.96 16.18 3.25
C VAL A 44 10.43 16.74 4.57
N THR A 45 9.64 15.95 5.31
CA THR A 45 9.18 16.25 6.67
C THR A 45 9.19 14.96 7.50
N PRO A 46 9.52 15.04 8.81
CA PRO A 46 9.38 13.88 9.69
C PRO A 46 7.96 13.30 9.64
N PHE A 47 7.84 11.98 9.67
CA PHE A 47 6.56 11.29 9.66
C PHE A 47 6.35 10.53 10.98
N ARG A 48 5.45 11.06 11.84
CA ARG A 48 5.14 10.51 13.16
C ARG A 48 3.85 9.70 13.13
N THR A 49 3.94 8.48 13.66
CA THR A 49 2.82 7.57 13.92
C THR A 49 2.78 7.22 15.41
N SER A 50 1.80 6.42 15.85
CA SER A 50 1.71 5.93 17.24
C SER A 50 2.92 5.11 17.71
N PHE A 51 3.67 4.49 16.79
CA PHE A 51 4.82 3.63 17.12
C PHE A 51 6.19 4.29 16.89
N GLY A 52 6.26 5.51 16.35
CA GLY A 52 7.55 6.20 16.17
C GLY A 52 7.56 7.33 15.17
N THR A 53 8.74 7.91 14.97
CA THR A 53 8.97 9.00 14.02
C THR A 53 10.06 8.62 13.05
N GLU A 54 9.76 8.66 11.74
CA GLU A 54 10.72 8.47 10.66
C GLU A 54 11.20 9.82 10.12
N ASN A 55 12.53 10.00 10.01
CA ASN A 55 13.15 11.18 9.40
C ASN A 55 13.81 10.85 8.05
N SER A 56 14.11 9.57 7.82
CA SER A 56 14.69 9.03 6.60
C SER A 56 14.25 7.59 6.42
N ARG A 57 14.25 7.13 5.18
CA ARG A 57 14.01 5.73 4.84
C ARG A 57 15.30 5.07 4.37
N ASP A 58 15.60 3.93 4.95
CA ASP A 58 16.52 2.94 4.39
C ASP A 58 15.66 1.96 3.58
N ILE A 59 15.90 1.87 2.28
CA ILE A 59 15.03 1.16 1.34
C ILE A 59 15.84 0.06 0.67
N LEU A 60 15.27 -1.13 0.62
CA LEU A 60 15.84 -2.28 -0.08
C LEU A 60 15.14 -2.46 -1.43
N LEU A 61 15.86 -2.18 -2.51
CA LEU A 61 15.41 -2.41 -3.87
C LEU A 61 15.90 -3.76 -4.37
N VAL A 62 15.06 -4.41 -5.16
CA VAL A 62 15.35 -5.69 -5.83
C VAL A 62 15.36 -5.45 -7.33
N ARG A 63 16.43 -5.86 -8.02
CA ARG A 63 16.47 -5.87 -9.48
C ARG A 63 16.68 -7.29 -9.98
N VAL A 64 15.76 -7.77 -10.79
CA VAL A 64 15.86 -9.05 -11.49
C VAL A 64 16.39 -8.79 -12.89
N GLU A 65 17.47 -9.47 -13.27
CA GLU A 65 18.05 -9.44 -14.62
C GLU A 65 17.68 -10.70 -15.38
N THR A 66 17.22 -10.52 -16.61
CA THR A 66 16.98 -11.57 -17.60
C THR A 66 17.95 -11.43 -18.78
N ASP A 67 17.82 -12.24 -19.83
CA ASP A 67 18.65 -12.12 -21.03
C ASP A 67 18.44 -10.81 -21.80
N SER A 68 17.26 -10.19 -21.69
CA SER A 68 16.89 -9.03 -22.51
C SER A 68 16.41 -7.80 -21.72
N GLN A 69 15.87 -7.99 -20.51
CA GLN A 69 15.24 -6.95 -19.73
C GLN A 69 15.65 -7.05 -18.25
N SER A 70 15.36 -6.01 -17.51
CA SER A 70 15.42 -6.02 -16.04
C SER A 70 14.12 -5.55 -15.47
N GLY A 71 13.72 -6.11 -14.31
CA GLY A 71 12.57 -5.65 -13.54
C GLY A 71 12.97 -5.21 -12.14
N TRP A 72 12.17 -4.33 -11.58
CA TRP A 72 12.41 -3.74 -10.27
C TRP A 72 11.27 -4.02 -9.30
N GLY A 73 11.64 -4.24 -8.04
CA GLY A 73 10.73 -4.33 -6.90
C GLY A 73 11.29 -3.55 -5.73
N GLU A 74 10.41 -3.16 -4.82
CA GLU A 74 10.75 -2.40 -3.62
C GLU A 74 10.25 -3.13 -2.38
N CYS A 75 11.16 -3.40 -1.43
CA CYS A 75 10.80 -3.95 -0.13
C CYS A 75 10.39 -2.80 0.81
N VAL A 76 9.17 -2.86 1.28
CA VAL A 76 8.57 -1.80 2.10
C VAL A 76 8.81 -1.95 3.60
N SER A 77 9.68 -2.89 4.01
CA SER A 77 10.07 -3.05 5.42
C SER A 77 10.70 -1.77 5.97
N GLY A 78 10.40 -1.47 7.23
CA GLY A 78 10.91 -0.27 7.90
C GLY A 78 12.38 -0.40 8.30
N ASN A 79 12.94 0.70 8.82
CA ASN A 79 14.27 0.67 9.42
C ASN A 79 14.26 -0.22 10.67
N ASP A 80 13.19 -0.13 11.46
CA ASP A 80 12.95 -0.89 12.67
C ASP A 80 11.67 -1.74 12.56
N PRO A 81 11.57 -2.88 13.27
CA PRO A 81 10.39 -3.76 13.26
C PRO A 81 9.24 -3.21 14.12
N LEU A 82 8.73 -2.01 13.81
CA LEU A 82 7.69 -1.34 14.60
C LEU A 82 6.30 -1.42 13.95
N TYR A 83 6.22 -1.40 12.62
CA TYR A 83 4.98 -1.61 11.89
C TYR A 83 4.66 -3.09 11.71
N SER A 84 5.68 -3.90 11.48
CA SER A 84 5.63 -5.36 11.39
C SER A 84 6.91 -5.95 11.94
N SER A 85 7.01 -7.28 12.01
CA SER A 85 8.24 -7.96 12.41
C SER A 85 9.38 -7.85 11.38
N GLU A 86 9.09 -7.40 10.17
CA GLU A 86 10.09 -7.24 9.11
C GLU A 86 10.76 -5.86 9.17
N TYR A 87 12.07 -5.85 8.97
CA TYR A 87 12.92 -4.66 8.86
C TYR A 87 14.00 -4.87 7.81
N VAL A 88 14.64 -3.82 7.35
CA VAL A 88 15.46 -3.83 6.13
C VAL A 88 16.59 -4.86 6.18
N GLU A 89 17.39 -4.92 7.28
CA GLU A 89 18.46 -5.91 7.40
C GLU A 89 17.93 -7.35 7.42
N GLY A 90 16.86 -7.58 8.17
CA GLY A 90 16.21 -8.90 8.25
C GLY A 90 15.65 -9.33 6.90
N SER A 91 15.03 -8.43 6.16
CA SER A 91 14.52 -8.66 4.81
C SER A 91 15.67 -8.98 3.83
N GLN A 92 16.76 -8.22 3.86
CA GLN A 92 17.93 -8.52 3.04
C GLN A 92 18.55 -9.86 3.39
N HIS A 93 18.70 -10.16 4.68
CA HIS A 93 19.27 -11.43 5.15
C HIS A 93 18.45 -12.63 4.65
N VAL A 94 17.12 -12.59 4.85
CA VAL A 94 16.25 -13.71 4.42
C VAL A 94 16.24 -13.85 2.90
N MET A 95 16.28 -12.75 2.15
CA MET A 95 16.37 -12.80 0.68
C MET A 95 17.65 -13.52 0.26
N VAL A 96 18.81 -13.12 0.77
CA VAL A 96 20.13 -13.67 0.38
C VAL A 96 20.23 -15.16 0.71
N HIS A 97 19.81 -15.56 1.91
CA HIS A 97 20.11 -16.91 2.42
C HIS A 97 18.97 -17.91 2.23
N HIS A 98 17.74 -17.46 2.05
CA HIS A 98 16.57 -18.34 2.06
C HIS A 98 15.65 -18.20 0.85
N LEU A 99 15.43 -17.00 0.31
CA LEU A 99 14.45 -16.77 -0.74
C LEU A 99 15.09 -16.89 -2.13
N ILE A 100 16.12 -16.10 -2.42
CA ILE A 100 16.78 -16.06 -3.74
C ILE A 100 17.37 -17.42 -4.16
N PRO A 101 18.04 -18.19 -3.27
CA PRO A 101 18.51 -19.53 -3.62
C PRO A 101 17.41 -20.47 -4.10
N ARG A 102 16.18 -20.34 -3.57
CA ARG A 102 15.02 -21.13 -4.01
C ARG A 102 14.55 -20.74 -5.39
N LEU A 103 14.54 -19.44 -5.71
CA LEU A 103 14.22 -18.97 -7.06
C LEU A 103 15.21 -19.51 -8.09
N PHE A 104 16.51 -19.46 -7.80
CA PHE A 104 17.53 -20.01 -8.71
C PHE A 104 17.45 -21.54 -8.88
N ALA A 105 17.10 -22.26 -7.81
CA ALA A 105 16.96 -23.71 -7.84
C ALA A 105 15.72 -24.19 -8.63
N PHE A 106 14.70 -23.34 -8.74
CA PHE A 106 13.48 -23.69 -9.47
C PHE A 106 13.73 -23.65 -10.98
N ASN A 107 13.70 -24.81 -11.64
CA ASN A 107 13.90 -24.96 -13.09
C ASN A 107 15.10 -24.16 -13.65
N GLY A 108 16.21 -24.05 -12.88
CA GLY A 108 17.36 -23.24 -13.28
C GLY A 108 17.06 -21.73 -13.39
N GLY A 109 16.13 -21.23 -12.57
CA GLY A 109 15.71 -19.84 -12.58
C GLY A 109 14.65 -19.50 -13.64
N HIS A 110 14.07 -20.49 -14.32
CA HIS A 110 13.02 -20.29 -15.32
C HIS A 110 11.63 -20.37 -14.67
N MET A 111 10.90 -19.25 -14.64
CA MET A 111 9.63 -19.13 -13.95
C MET A 111 8.76 -17.99 -14.47
N SER A 112 7.50 -18.01 -14.07
CA SER A 112 6.58 -16.85 -14.13
C SER A 112 6.47 -16.17 -12.76
N ALA A 113 5.92 -14.95 -12.71
CA ALA A 113 5.63 -14.28 -11.45
C ALA A 113 4.62 -15.08 -10.58
N HIS A 114 3.71 -15.81 -11.20
CA HIS A 114 2.75 -16.69 -10.50
C HIS A 114 3.43 -17.83 -9.73
N ASP A 115 4.61 -18.27 -10.15
CA ASP A 115 5.35 -19.35 -9.49
C ASP A 115 6.02 -18.87 -8.19
N VAL A 116 6.35 -17.57 -8.09
CA VAL A 116 7.14 -17.01 -6.97
C VAL A 116 6.52 -17.32 -5.62
N ALA A 117 5.21 -17.11 -5.46
CA ALA A 117 4.53 -17.37 -4.20
C ALA A 117 4.64 -18.83 -3.76
N HIS A 118 4.47 -19.78 -4.70
CA HIS A 118 4.61 -21.20 -4.43
C HIS A 118 6.05 -21.60 -4.10
N ILE A 119 7.04 -21.11 -4.87
CA ILE A 119 8.46 -21.38 -4.63
C ILE A 119 8.90 -20.92 -3.24
N LEU A 120 8.37 -19.80 -2.78
CA LEU A 120 8.75 -19.17 -1.52
C LEU A 120 7.86 -19.57 -0.33
N GLU A 121 6.78 -20.31 -0.54
CA GLU A 121 5.85 -20.78 0.50
C GLU A 121 6.54 -21.49 1.69
N PRO A 122 7.55 -22.38 1.50
CA PRO A 122 8.19 -23.07 2.61
C PRO A 122 8.86 -22.16 3.63
N VAL A 123 9.25 -20.94 3.24
CA VAL A 123 9.75 -19.92 4.15
C VAL A 123 8.57 -19.24 4.82
N LYS A 124 8.45 -19.36 6.15
CA LYS A 124 7.31 -18.76 6.87
C LYS A 124 7.45 -17.24 6.95
N ASP A 125 6.32 -16.56 6.93
CA ASP A 125 6.24 -15.08 6.99
C ASP A 125 7.13 -14.35 5.96
N HIS A 126 7.83 -13.30 6.36
CA HIS A 126 8.69 -12.49 5.48
C HIS A 126 7.96 -11.98 4.22
N ARG A 127 6.73 -11.50 4.41
CA ARG A 127 5.83 -11.13 3.31
C ARG A 127 6.35 -9.95 2.51
N MET A 128 6.95 -8.95 3.17
CA MET A 128 7.50 -7.76 2.50
C MET A 128 8.72 -8.13 1.63
N ALA A 129 9.58 -9.01 2.13
CA ALA A 129 10.70 -9.55 1.37
C ALA A 129 10.22 -10.36 0.16
N LYS A 130 9.23 -11.22 0.32
CA LYS A 130 8.62 -12.00 -0.77
C LYS A 130 7.95 -11.12 -1.80
N ALA A 131 7.19 -10.11 -1.36
CA ALA A 131 6.51 -9.16 -2.23
C ALA A 131 7.48 -8.39 -3.13
N ALA A 132 8.62 -7.97 -2.59
CA ALA A 132 9.64 -7.28 -3.38
C ALA A 132 10.25 -8.17 -4.47
N LEU A 133 10.47 -9.46 -4.17
CA LEU A 133 10.95 -10.45 -5.15
C LEU A 133 9.87 -10.75 -6.20
N GLU A 134 8.60 -10.96 -5.80
CA GLU A 134 7.49 -11.12 -6.74
C GLU A 134 7.37 -9.91 -7.65
N ALA A 135 7.40 -8.69 -7.09
CA ALA A 135 7.29 -7.45 -7.83
C ALA A 135 8.39 -7.31 -8.89
N ALA A 136 9.64 -7.63 -8.54
CA ALA A 136 10.77 -7.55 -9.46
C ALA A 136 10.68 -8.60 -10.58
N VAL A 137 10.26 -9.82 -10.26
CA VAL A 137 10.02 -10.88 -11.26
C VAL A 137 8.86 -10.50 -12.18
N LEU A 138 7.77 -9.99 -11.61
CA LEU A 138 6.60 -9.54 -12.38
C LEU A 138 6.96 -8.37 -13.31
N ASP A 139 7.66 -7.35 -12.84
CA ASP A 139 8.10 -6.23 -13.68
C ASP A 139 9.02 -6.69 -14.81
N ALA A 140 9.97 -7.60 -14.53
CA ALA A 140 10.84 -8.17 -15.54
C ALA A 140 10.04 -8.97 -16.60
N GLN A 141 9.13 -9.83 -16.17
CA GLN A 141 8.28 -10.63 -17.05
C GLN A 141 7.40 -9.76 -17.94
N LEU A 142 6.78 -8.73 -17.38
CA LEU A 142 5.95 -7.78 -18.13
C LEU A 142 6.77 -7.00 -19.15
N ARG A 143 7.98 -6.57 -18.82
CA ARG A 143 8.89 -5.89 -19.77
C ARG A 143 9.32 -6.80 -20.91
N VAL A 144 9.64 -8.07 -20.64
CA VAL A 144 9.96 -9.06 -21.68
C VAL A 144 8.77 -9.27 -22.61
N ASN A 145 7.56 -9.31 -22.09
CA ASN A 145 6.33 -9.52 -22.87
C ASN A 145 5.74 -8.21 -23.44
N ASN A 146 6.35 -7.05 -23.17
CA ASN A 146 5.87 -5.73 -23.58
C ASN A 146 4.42 -5.45 -23.15
N VAL A 147 4.07 -5.81 -21.92
CA VAL A 147 2.77 -5.62 -21.30
C VAL A 147 2.91 -4.65 -20.12
N SER A 148 1.97 -3.74 -19.92
CA SER A 148 1.94 -2.87 -18.75
C SER A 148 1.39 -3.61 -17.53
N LEU A 149 1.88 -3.25 -16.32
CA LEU A 149 1.37 -3.80 -15.08
C LEU A 149 -0.13 -3.50 -14.91
N ALA A 150 -0.55 -2.29 -15.28
CA ALA A 150 -1.96 -1.90 -15.22
C ALA A 150 -2.86 -2.82 -16.05
N SER A 151 -2.47 -3.10 -17.30
CA SER A 151 -3.23 -4.01 -18.16
C SER A 151 -3.22 -5.43 -17.62
N HIS A 152 -2.07 -5.90 -17.09
CA HIS A 152 -1.96 -7.23 -16.52
C HIS A 152 -2.86 -7.43 -15.30
N LEU A 153 -2.89 -6.47 -14.37
CA LEU A 153 -3.74 -6.53 -13.18
C LEU A 153 -5.22 -6.28 -13.48
N GLY A 154 -5.55 -5.71 -14.64
CA GLY A 154 -6.93 -5.37 -15.01
C GLY A 154 -7.38 -4.00 -14.49
N SER A 155 -6.47 -3.02 -14.38
CA SER A 155 -6.80 -1.64 -14.06
C SER A 155 -7.76 -1.05 -15.10
N ILE A 156 -8.80 -0.37 -14.63
CA ILE A 156 -9.79 0.31 -15.48
C ILE A 156 -9.68 1.84 -15.40
N ASN A 157 -8.93 2.35 -14.42
CA ASN A 157 -8.75 3.77 -14.19
C ASN A 157 -7.29 4.17 -14.48
N GLU A 158 -7.11 5.22 -15.28
CA GLU A 158 -5.77 5.80 -15.55
C GLU A 158 -5.44 6.98 -14.62
N LEU A 159 -6.46 7.60 -14.04
CA LEU A 159 -6.37 8.69 -13.09
C LEU A 159 -6.87 8.20 -11.73
N ILE A 160 -5.98 8.20 -10.75
CA ILE A 160 -6.26 7.66 -9.41
C ILE A 160 -6.44 8.83 -8.45
N PRO A 161 -7.61 8.98 -7.81
CA PRO A 161 -7.81 9.97 -6.77
C PRO A 161 -6.80 9.78 -5.64
N SER A 162 -6.20 10.87 -5.18
CA SER A 162 -5.11 10.81 -4.20
C SER A 162 -5.51 11.41 -2.87
N GLY A 163 -5.36 10.62 -1.82
CA GLY A 163 -5.40 11.05 -0.43
C GLY A 163 -3.99 11.24 0.13
N VAL A 164 -3.94 11.90 1.28
CA VAL A 164 -2.69 12.11 2.01
C VAL A 164 -2.83 11.67 3.46
N SER A 165 -1.77 11.03 3.97
CA SER A 165 -1.64 10.69 5.38
C SER A 165 -0.88 11.80 6.11
N VAL A 166 -1.47 12.29 7.20
CA VAL A 166 -0.92 13.35 8.06
C VAL A 166 -0.48 12.70 9.37
N GLY A 167 0.82 12.80 9.66
CA GLY A 167 1.39 12.29 10.91
C GLY A 167 0.84 13.03 12.14
N ILE A 168 1.14 12.49 13.32
CA ILE A 168 0.82 13.13 14.60
C ILE A 168 1.64 14.43 14.70
N ALA A 169 0.93 15.56 14.81
CA ALA A 169 1.55 16.88 14.93
C ALA A 169 1.92 17.21 16.38
N ASN A 170 2.80 18.20 16.57
CA ASN A 170 3.18 18.65 17.91
C ASN A 170 2.12 19.57 18.55
N SER A 171 1.23 20.13 17.73
CA SER A 171 0.13 20.99 18.19
C SER A 171 -1.04 20.96 17.22
N ILE A 172 -2.20 21.40 17.71
CA ILE A 172 -3.41 21.56 16.87
C ILE A 172 -3.19 22.61 15.77
N ASP A 173 -2.50 23.71 16.06
CA ASP A 173 -2.22 24.76 15.07
C ASP A 173 -1.31 24.24 13.93
N GLU A 174 -0.30 23.42 14.26
CA GLU A 174 0.53 22.74 13.27
C GLU A 174 -0.30 21.77 12.41
N LEU A 175 -1.19 21.00 13.04
CA LEU A 175 -2.08 20.08 12.34
C LEU A 175 -2.99 20.81 11.34
N VAL A 176 -3.65 21.90 11.79
CA VAL A 176 -4.54 22.71 10.95
C VAL A 176 -3.78 23.29 9.75
N THR A 177 -2.59 23.85 10.02
CA THR A 177 -1.73 24.42 8.96
C THR A 177 -1.33 23.34 7.94
N THR A 178 -0.92 22.16 8.41
CA THR A 178 -0.50 21.03 7.56
C THR A 178 -1.66 20.52 6.71
N VAL A 179 -2.82 20.31 7.32
CA VAL A 179 -4.02 19.83 6.59
C VAL A 179 -4.46 20.86 5.54
N GLY A 180 -4.47 22.17 5.93
CA GLY A 180 -4.79 23.26 4.99
C GLY A 180 -3.86 23.26 3.78
N GLY A 181 -2.55 23.11 4.00
CA GLY A 181 -1.56 23.01 2.93
C GLY A 181 -1.83 21.85 1.96
N TYR A 182 -2.15 20.66 2.46
CA TYR A 182 -2.47 19.51 1.58
C TYR A 182 -3.79 19.69 0.82
N LEU A 183 -4.78 20.33 1.42
CA LEU A 183 -6.02 20.67 0.71
C LEU A 183 -5.77 21.71 -0.39
N ASP A 184 -4.90 22.70 -0.15
CA ASP A 184 -4.48 23.70 -1.13
C ASP A 184 -3.65 23.07 -2.27
N GLU A 185 -2.83 22.03 -1.99
CA GLU A 185 -2.14 21.22 -2.99
C GLU A 185 -3.11 20.39 -3.83
N GLY A 186 -4.33 20.18 -3.37
CA GLY A 186 -5.40 19.49 -4.09
C GLY A 186 -5.65 18.04 -3.67
N TYR A 187 -5.06 17.54 -2.59
CA TYR A 187 -5.41 16.20 -2.07
C TYR A 187 -6.90 16.13 -1.72
N VAL A 188 -7.56 15.07 -2.18
CA VAL A 188 -9.03 14.96 -2.08
C VAL A 188 -9.52 14.19 -0.87
N ARG A 189 -8.63 13.61 -0.08
CA ARG A 189 -8.95 12.91 1.17
C ARG A 189 -7.81 13.11 2.18
N ILE A 190 -8.15 13.38 3.42
CA ILE A 190 -7.21 13.51 4.55
C ILE A 190 -7.31 12.28 5.46
N LYS A 191 -6.17 11.69 5.83
CA LYS A 191 -6.05 10.68 6.86
C LYS A 191 -5.22 11.23 8.02
N LEU A 192 -5.79 11.27 9.22
CA LEU A 192 -5.10 11.71 10.44
C LEU A 192 -4.60 10.49 11.21
N LYS A 193 -3.33 10.51 11.60
CA LYS A 193 -2.81 9.55 12.58
C LYS A 193 -3.30 9.94 13.96
N ILE A 194 -3.82 8.95 14.71
CA ILE A 194 -4.33 9.12 16.06
C ILE A 194 -3.66 8.14 17.04
N GLU A 195 -3.62 8.54 18.30
CA GLU A 195 -3.19 7.72 19.44
C GLU A 195 -3.95 8.16 20.69
N PRO A 196 -3.99 7.37 21.78
CA PRO A 196 -4.63 7.78 23.02
C PRO A 196 -4.14 9.17 23.49
N GLY A 197 -5.10 10.11 23.66
CA GLY A 197 -4.82 11.51 23.99
C GLY A 197 -4.57 12.45 22.80
N TRP A 198 -4.43 11.91 21.60
CA TRP A 198 -4.40 12.63 20.32
C TRP A 198 -5.38 11.97 19.35
N ASP A 199 -6.66 12.05 19.66
CA ASP A 199 -7.73 11.30 18.98
C ASP A 199 -8.94 12.21 18.67
N ILE A 200 -9.81 12.48 19.63
CA ILE A 200 -11.07 13.21 19.41
C ILE A 200 -10.81 14.69 19.08
N GLU A 201 -9.93 15.37 19.82
CA GLU A 201 -9.69 16.80 19.68
C GLU A 201 -9.10 17.19 18.31
N PRO A 202 -8.07 16.51 17.78
CA PRO A 202 -7.59 16.75 16.43
C PRO A 202 -8.69 16.63 15.36
N VAL A 203 -9.51 15.59 15.45
CA VAL A 203 -10.61 15.33 14.50
C VAL A 203 -11.66 16.43 14.59
N ARG A 204 -12.05 16.81 15.82
CA ARG A 204 -13.03 17.87 16.08
C ARG A 204 -12.58 19.20 15.46
N VAL A 205 -11.33 19.60 15.70
CA VAL A 205 -10.79 20.87 15.18
C VAL A 205 -10.70 20.86 13.65
N ILE A 206 -10.24 19.77 13.04
CA ILE A 206 -10.20 19.66 11.57
C ILE A 206 -11.61 19.76 10.98
N ARG A 207 -12.61 19.12 11.58
CA ARG A 207 -14.01 19.26 11.13
C ARG A 207 -14.53 20.68 11.28
N GLN A 208 -14.25 21.33 12.40
CA GLN A 208 -14.67 22.71 12.61
C GLN A 208 -14.03 23.71 11.64
N THR A 209 -12.76 23.46 11.27
CA THR A 209 -11.99 24.37 10.40
C THR A 209 -12.34 24.15 8.92
N PHE A 210 -12.42 22.91 8.46
CA PHE A 210 -12.54 22.61 7.03
C PHE A 210 -13.92 22.09 6.63
N GLY A 211 -14.81 21.80 7.58
CA GLY A 211 -16.18 21.38 7.34
C GLY A 211 -16.36 19.89 7.03
N ASP A 212 -17.63 19.48 6.89
CA ASP A 212 -18.01 18.07 6.69
C ASP A 212 -17.82 17.57 5.25
N HIS A 213 -17.58 18.48 4.29
CA HIS A 213 -17.40 18.13 2.89
C HIS A 213 -16.02 17.52 2.59
N VAL A 214 -15.03 17.71 3.48
CA VAL A 214 -13.70 17.10 3.32
C VAL A 214 -13.78 15.62 3.68
N PRO A 215 -13.49 14.69 2.78
CA PRO A 215 -13.35 13.28 3.10
C PRO A 215 -12.25 13.09 4.14
N LEU A 216 -12.60 12.61 5.32
CA LEU A 216 -11.71 12.49 6.47
C LEU A 216 -11.77 11.08 7.04
N GLN A 217 -10.63 10.50 7.35
CA GLN A 217 -10.49 9.23 8.05
C GLN A 217 -9.38 9.31 9.09
N VAL A 218 -9.38 8.36 10.02
CA VAL A 218 -8.36 8.26 11.07
C VAL A 218 -7.67 6.90 11.02
N ASP A 219 -6.41 6.87 11.43
CA ASP A 219 -5.60 5.67 11.49
C ASP A 219 -4.88 5.60 12.84
N ALA A 220 -5.19 4.57 13.59
CA ALA A 220 -4.71 4.36 14.94
C ALA A 220 -3.41 3.54 15.01
N ASN A 221 -3.05 2.84 13.95
CA ASN A 221 -1.87 1.97 13.91
C ASN A 221 -1.72 1.14 15.21
N THR A 222 -2.78 0.41 15.56
CA THR A 222 -2.85 -0.53 16.71
C THR A 222 -2.77 0.11 18.11
N ALA A 223 -2.92 1.42 18.26
CA ALA A 223 -2.63 2.14 19.51
C ALA A 223 -3.67 1.97 20.62
N PHE A 224 -4.86 1.45 20.33
CA PHE A 224 -5.96 1.32 21.31
C PHE A 224 -6.13 -0.11 21.79
N THR A 225 -7.00 -0.29 22.79
CA THR A 225 -7.36 -1.57 23.38
C THR A 225 -8.85 -1.87 23.25
N ARG A 226 -9.28 -3.10 23.55
CA ARG A 226 -10.70 -3.47 23.55
C ARG A 226 -11.58 -2.60 24.47
N ASN A 227 -10.98 -1.97 25.50
CA ASN A 227 -11.68 -1.12 26.46
C ASN A 227 -11.96 0.28 25.93
N ASP A 228 -11.32 0.67 24.80
CA ASP A 228 -11.43 2.00 24.23
C ASP A 228 -12.62 2.16 23.26
N GLY A 229 -13.49 1.15 23.15
CA GLY A 229 -14.72 1.23 22.33
C GLY A 229 -15.57 2.46 22.63
N PRO A 230 -15.87 2.80 23.91
CA PRO A 230 -16.60 4.02 24.25
C PRO A 230 -15.88 5.32 23.90
N LEU A 231 -14.54 5.33 23.91
CA LEU A 231 -13.73 6.45 23.45
C LEU A 231 -13.83 6.60 21.92
N LEU A 232 -13.61 5.51 21.18
CA LEU A 232 -13.67 5.50 19.72
C LEU A 232 -15.08 5.86 19.20
N ALA A 233 -16.16 5.51 19.93
CA ALA A 233 -17.52 5.91 19.59
C ALA A 233 -17.74 7.44 19.66
N GLN A 234 -16.87 8.19 20.36
CA GLN A 234 -16.92 9.65 20.34
C GLN A 234 -16.47 10.25 19.00
N LEU A 235 -15.87 9.43 18.12
CA LEU A 235 -15.56 9.82 16.74
C LEU A 235 -16.78 9.80 15.82
N ASP A 236 -17.85 9.07 16.16
CA ASP A 236 -19.03 8.89 15.29
C ASP A 236 -19.70 10.19 14.83
N PRO A 237 -19.78 11.27 15.66
CA PRO A 237 -20.39 12.54 15.23
C PRO A 237 -19.60 13.28 14.12
N PHE A 238 -18.36 12.90 13.86
CA PHE A 238 -17.49 13.63 12.93
C PHE A 238 -17.57 13.15 11.46
N ASN A 239 -18.53 12.28 11.12
CA ASN A 239 -18.75 11.81 9.75
C ASN A 239 -17.44 11.32 9.06
N LEU A 240 -16.68 10.48 9.77
CA LEU A 240 -15.46 9.88 9.25
C LEU A 240 -15.80 8.79 8.23
N LEU A 241 -14.96 8.63 7.22
CA LEU A 241 -15.04 7.53 6.26
C LEU A 241 -14.82 6.18 6.94
N LEU A 242 -13.86 6.13 7.86
CA LEU A 242 -13.47 4.92 8.59
C LEU A 242 -12.55 5.24 9.78
N ILE A 243 -12.45 4.28 10.69
CA ILE A 243 -11.39 4.16 11.70
C ILE A 243 -10.50 2.97 11.29
N GLU A 244 -9.23 3.25 10.99
CA GLU A 244 -8.26 2.25 10.55
C GLU A 244 -7.51 1.66 11.73
N GLN A 245 -7.45 0.32 11.77
CA GLN A 245 -6.66 -0.55 12.66
C GLN A 245 -6.58 -0.04 14.12
N PRO A 246 -7.69 0.02 14.84
CA PRO A 246 -7.66 0.52 16.22
C PRO A 246 -6.90 -0.37 17.20
N LEU A 247 -6.93 -1.70 17.03
CA LEU A 247 -6.35 -2.67 17.96
C LEU A 247 -5.13 -3.40 17.36
N PRO A 248 -4.34 -4.13 18.19
CA PRO A 248 -3.26 -5.00 17.71
C PRO A 248 -3.71 -5.91 16.55
N GLU A 249 -2.79 -6.21 15.66
CA GLU A 249 -3.05 -6.89 14.39
C GLU A 249 -3.60 -8.32 14.54
N ASP A 250 -3.31 -9.00 15.62
CA ASP A 250 -3.78 -10.36 15.92
C ASP A 250 -5.14 -10.39 16.66
N ASP A 251 -5.67 -9.22 17.05
CA ASP A 251 -6.93 -9.13 17.80
C ASP A 251 -8.18 -8.95 16.92
N ILE A 252 -8.43 -9.90 16.01
CA ILE A 252 -9.62 -9.90 15.14
C ILE A 252 -10.92 -9.94 15.94
N THR A 253 -10.96 -10.70 17.03
CA THR A 253 -12.13 -10.75 17.91
C THR A 253 -12.40 -9.41 18.59
N GLY A 254 -11.35 -8.72 19.04
CA GLY A 254 -11.46 -7.37 19.58
C GLY A 254 -11.99 -6.37 18.56
N HIS A 255 -11.50 -6.41 17.32
CA HIS A 255 -12.03 -5.57 16.24
C HIS A 255 -13.52 -5.82 15.99
N ALA A 256 -13.96 -7.08 16.00
CA ALA A 256 -15.39 -7.43 15.87
C ALA A 256 -16.25 -6.92 17.06
N LEU A 257 -15.65 -6.79 18.26
CA LEU A 257 -16.33 -6.18 19.40
C LEU A 257 -16.38 -4.65 19.26
N ILE A 258 -15.31 -4.00 18.84
CA ILE A 258 -15.28 -2.54 18.58
C ILE A 258 -16.27 -2.17 17.46
N ALA A 259 -16.30 -2.93 16.37
CA ALA A 259 -17.22 -2.70 15.24
C ALA A 259 -18.71 -2.70 15.63
N LYS A 260 -19.06 -3.33 16.75
CA LYS A 260 -20.43 -3.29 17.30
C LYS A 260 -20.71 -2.09 18.21
N GLN A 261 -19.66 -1.39 18.65
CA GLN A 261 -19.78 -0.27 19.59
C GLN A 261 -19.69 1.08 18.90
N VAL A 262 -19.14 1.14 17.69
CA VAL A 262 -18.98 2.37 16.90
C VAL A 262 -19.88 2.32 15.66
N ALA A 263 -20.38 3.48 15.25
CA ALA A 263 -21.14 3.62 14.01
C ALA A 263 -20.23 3.87 12.80
N THR A 264 -19.06 4.44 13.03
CA THR A 264 -18.04 4.67 12.00
C THR A 264 -17.47 3.32 11.51
N PRO A 265 -17.39 3.09 10.20
CA PRO A 265 -16.85 1.84 9.65
C PRO A 265 -15.43 1.52 10.16
N ILE A 266 -15.19 0.29 10.57
CA ILE A 266 -13.84 -0.19 10.90
C ILE A 266 -13.15 -0.68 9.62
N CYS A 267 -11.92 -0.22 9.42
CA CYS A 267 -11.01 -0.67 8.38
C CYS A 267 -9.85 -1.44 9.00
N LEU A 268 -9.45 -2.54 8.38
CA LEU A 268 -8.24 -3.28 8.80
C LEU A 268 -7.10 -3.08 7.81
N ASP A 269 -5.90 -2.87 8.35
CA ASP A 269 -4.61 -2.74 7.68
C ASP A 269 -3.67 -3.88 8.13
N GLU A 270 -3.00 -3.73 9.27
CA GLU A 270 -1.98 -4.65 9.78
C GLU A 270 -2.49 -6.08 9.96
N SER A 271 -3.77 -6.24 10.29
CA SER A 271 -4.42 -7.55 10.44
C SER A 271 -4.59 -8.32 9.13
N ILE A 272 -4.56 -7.64 7.98
CA ILE A 272 -4.82 -8.25 6.67
C ILE A 272 -3.51 -8.66 6.02
N VAL A 273 -3.13 -9.90 6.22
CA VAL A 273 -1.85 -10.46 5.73
C VAL A 273 -2.03 -11.45 4.57
N SER A 274 -3.27 -11.79 4.21
CA SER A 274 -3.61 -12.68 3.09
C SER A 274 -5.09 -12.58 2.74
N SER A 275 -5.49 -13.15 1.61
CA SER A 275 -6.90 -13.31 1.22
C SER A 275 -7.69 -14.16 2.24
N VAL A 276 -7.05 -15.15 2.84
CA VAL A 276 -7.66 -15.97 3.90
C VAL A 276 -7.92 -15.13 5.15
N ALA A 277 -6.96 -14.30 5.58
CA ALA A 277 -7.13 -13.39 6.71
C ALA A 277 -8.23 -12.35 6.44
N ALA A 278 -8.32 -11.85 5.20
CA ALA A 278 -9.38 -10.92 4.80
C ALA A 278 -10.76 -11.58 4.93
N VAL A 279 -10.95 -12.79 4.42
CA VAL A 279 -12.20 -13.55 4.55
C VAL A 279 -12.56 -13.79 6.01
N ASP A 280 -11.62 -14.26 6.84
CA ASP A 280 -11.87 -14.52 8.27
C ASP A 280 -12.30 -13.23 9.01
N ALA A 281 -11.61 -12.11 8.76
CA ALA A 281 -11.97 -10.82 9.36
C ALA A 281 -13.37 -10.34 8.96
N ILE A 282 -13.72 -10.45 7.68
CA ILE A 282 -15.05 -10.09 7.16
C ILE A 282 -16.14 -10.97 7.77
N GLU A 283 -15.94 -12.28 7.78
CA GLU A 283 -16.94 -13.25 8.31
C GLU A 283 -17.16 -13.09 9.81
N ARG A 284 -16.16 -12.67 10.57
CA ARG A 284 -16.29 -12.32 11.99
C ARG A 284 -16.92 -10.96 12.24
N GLY A 285 -17.12 -10.15 11.19
CA GLY A 285 -17.62 -8.78 11.33
C GLY A 285 -16.62 -7.85 11.99
N ALA A 286 -15.33 -8.11 11.82
CA ALA A 286 -14.25 -7.30 12.38
C ALA A 286 -14.01 -6.00 11.61
N CYS A 287 -14.40 -5.96 10.34
CA CYS A 287 -14.29 -4.80 9.47
C CYS A 287 -15.37 -4.79 8.39
N SER A 288 -15.59 -3.60 7.83
CA SER A 288 -16.44 -3.38 6.65
C SER A 288 -15.67 -2.71 5.51
N ILE A 289 -14.38 -2.45 5.70
CA ILE A 289 -13.46 -1.85 4.73
C ILE A 289 -12.09 -2.52 4.93
N ILE A 290 -11.34 -2.70 3.85
CA ILE A 290 -9.97 -3.23 3.92
C ILE A 290 -8.99 -2.29 3.21
N ASN A 291 -7.88 -2.00 3.89
CA ASN A 291 -6.69 -1.40 3.31
C ASN A 291 -5.81 -2.50 2.73
N ILE A 292 -5.56 -2.47 1.42
CA ILE A 292 -4.67 -3.41 0.75
C ILE A 292 -3.30 -2.76 0.56
N LYS A 293 -2.26 -3.42 1.09
CA LYS A 293 -0.86 -3.07 0.86
C LYS A 293 -0.14 -4.31 0.31
N ALA A 294 0.25 -4.27 -0.96
CA ALA A 294 0.86 -5.41 -1.63
C ALA A 294 2.10 -5.95 -0.91
N GLY A 295 2.94 -5.06 -0.36
CA GLY A 295 4.11 -5.47 0.43
C GLY A 295 3.73 -6.28 1.66
N ARG A 296 2.75 -5.83 2.44
CA ARG A 296 2.30 -6.49 3.67
C ARG A 296 1.70 -7.87 3.42
N VAL A 297 0.99 -8.04 2.30
CA VAL A 297 0.27 -9.31 2.01
C VAL A 297 1.11 -10.32 1.23
N GLY A 298 2.33 -9.98 0.84
CA GLY A 298 3.27 -10.91 0.21
C GLY A 298 3.36 -10.80 -1.31
N GLY A 299 2.72 -9.80 -1.94
CA GLY A 299 2.85 -9.50 -3.35
C GLY A 299 1.61 -8.90 -3.99
N TYR A 300 1.74 -8.47 -5.23
CA TYR A 300 0.66 -7.86 -6.01
C TYR A 300 -0.39 -8.88 -6.45
N LEU A 301 0.02 -10.11 -6.71
CA LEU A 301 -0.93 -11.18 -7.07
C LEU A 301 -1.82 -11.58 -5.89
N GLU A 302 -1.29 -11.61 -4.67
CA GLU A 302 -2.10 -11.79 -3.46
C GLU A 302 -2.99 -10.58 -3.18
N ALA A 303 -2.49 -9.36 -3.41
CA ALA A 303 -3.30 -8.14 -3.31
C ALA A 303 -4.52 -8.17 -4.25
N VAL A 304 -4.37 -8.67 -5.47
CA VAL A 304 -5.49 -8.88 -6.40
C VAL A 304 -6.48 -9.92 -5.87
N ARG A 305 -6.01 -11.03 -5.28
CA ARG A 305 -6.91 -12.01 -4.65
C ARG A 305 -7.72 -11.41 -3.52
N ILE A 306 -7.10 -10.57 -2.67
CA ILE A 306 -7.81 -9.84 -1.60
C ILE A 306 -8.86 -8.90 -2.21
N HIS A 307 -8.49 -8.13 -3.24
CA HIS A 307 -9.43 -7.28 -3.98
C HIS A 307 -10.63 -8.07 -4.48
N ASP A 308 -10.41 -9.24 -5.10
CA ASP A 308 -11.47 -10.05 -5.69
C ASP A 308 -12.40 -10.65 -4.63
N VAL A 309 -11.87 -11.21 -3.55
CA VAL A 309 -12.71 -11.73 -2.46
C VAL A 309 -13.50 -10.64 -1.74
N CYS A 310 -12.97 -9.42 -1.64
CA CYS A 310 -13.67 -8.26 -1.11
C CYS A 310 -14.79 -7.81 -2.06
N ARG A 311 -14.50 -7.74 -3.37
CA ARG A 311 -15.50 -7.38 -4.40
C ARG A 311 -16.67 -8.34 -4.40
N GLU A 312 -16.42 -9.64 -4.34
CA GLU A 312 -17.47 -10.67 -4.28
C GLU A 312 -18.37 -10.54 -3.05
N ARG A 313 -17.85 -9.99 -1.96
CA ARG A 313 -18.57 -9.77 -0.69
C ARG A 313 -19.12 -8.36 -0.53
N GLY A 314 -18.94 -7.49 -1.52
CA GLY A 314 -19.37 -6.09 -1.45
C GLY A 314 -18.61 -5.26 -0.42
N ILE A 315 -17.39 -5.64 -0.07
CA ILE A 315 -16.50 -4.91 0.84
C ILE A 315 -15.62 -3.96 0.03
N PRO A 316 -15.77 -2.63 0.20
CA PRO A 316 -14.91 -1.67 -0.48
C PRO A 316 -13.47 -1.76 0.03
N VAL A 317 -12.53 -1.47 -0.87
CA VAL A 317 -11.10 -1.49 -0.54
C VAL A 317 -10.43 -0.19 -0.98
N TRP A 318 -9.25 0.07 -0.41
CA TRP A 318 -8.36 1.15 -0.83
C TRP A 318 -6.89 0.73 -0.72
N CYS A 319 -6.03 1.43 -1.44
CA CYS A 319 -4.60 1.13 -1.49
C CYS A 319 -3.85 2.02 -0.51
N GLY A 320 -3.27 1.41 0.51
CA GLY A 320 -2.38 2.08 1.46
C GLY A 320 -0.97 2.24 0.90
N GLY A 321 -0.23 3.21 1.44
CA GLY A 321 1.18 3.46 1.14
C GLY A 321 2.10 3.06 2.29
N MET A 322 3.37 2.81 1.94
CA MET A 322 4.47 2.50 2.88
C MET A 322 5.68 3.42 2.61
N LEU A 323 5.42 4.67 2.23
CA LEU A 323 6.44 5.64 1.86
C LEU A 323 7.36 5.15 0.72
N GLU A 324 6.76 4.54 -0.30
CA GLU A 324 7.50 3.98 -1.43
C GLU A 324 8.14 5.07 -2.30
N THR A 325 9.21 4.70 -2.99
CA THR A 325 9.76 5.44 -4.12
C THR A 325 8.84 5.33 -5.34
N GLY A 326 9.21 5.95 -6.44
CA GLY A 326 8.47 5.85 -7.70
C GLY A 326 8.28 4.42 -8.20
N ILE A 327 9.14 3.45 -7.80
CA ILE A 327 8.99 2.04 -8.16
C ILE A 327 7.74 1.46 -7.49
N GLY A 328 7.71 1.39 -6.17
CA GLY A 328 6.58 0.81 -5.44
C GLY A 328 5.30 1.64 -5.63
N ARG A 329 5.44 2.98 -5.75
CA ARG A 329 4.31 3.89 -5.98
C ARG A 329 3.62 3.65 -7.32
N ALA A 330 4.38 3.43 -8.40
CA ALA A 330 3.83 3.09 -9.72
C ALA A 330 3.05 1.76 -9.68
N MET A 331 3.57 0.77 -8.96
CA MET A 331 2.91 -0.51 -8.78
C MET A 331 1.62 -0.38 -7.97
N ASN A 332 1.62 0.43 -6.91
CA ASN A 332 0.42 0.72 -6.12
C ASN A 332 -0.65 1.47 -6.92
N LEU A 333 -0.25 2.37 -7.83
CA LEU A 333 -1.18 3.03 -8.75
C LEU A 333 -1.86 2.03 -9.67
N ALA A 334 -1.12 1.07 -10.23
CA ALA A 334 -1.69 0.02 -11.06
C ALA A 334 -2.70 -0.84 -10.28
N LEU A 335 -2.40 -1.16 -9.03
CA LEU A 335 -3.32 -1.87 -8.13
C LEU A 335 -4.56 -1.03 -7.81
N ALA A 336 -4.39 0.25 -7.46
CA ALA A 336 -5.48 1.17 -7.14
C ALA A 336 -6.41 1.47 -8.33
N GLY A 337 -5.98 1.16 -9.55
CA GLY A 337 -6.80 1.25 -10.76
C GLY A 337 -7.85 0.15 -10.91
N LEU A 338 -7.84 -0.89 -10.07
CA LEU A 338 -8.81 -2.00 -10.10
C LEU A 338 -10.22 -1.54 -9.66
N PRO A 339 -11.29 -2.20 -10.14
CA PRO A 339 -12.68 -1.71 -9.99
C PRO A 339 -13.16 -1.50 -8.55
N ASN A 340 -12.74 -2.35 -7.60
CA ASN A 340 -13.23 -2.30 -6.22
C ASN A 340 -12.43 -1.36 -5.30
N PHE A 341 -11.38 -0.71 -5.81
CA PHE A 341 -10.70 0.37 -5.11
C PHE A 341 -11.55 1.64 -5.16
N THR A 342 -12.63 1.65 -4.40
CA THR A 342 -13.67 2.69 -4.43
C THR A 342 -13.47 3.77 -3.38
N ILE A 343 -12.57 3.55 -2.44
CA ILE A 343 -12.17 4.54 -1.44
C ILE A 343 -10.80 5.11 -1.85
N THR A 344 -10.67 6.44 -1.78
CA THR A 344 -9.41 7.12 -2.11
C THR A 344 -8.26 6.64 -1.23
N GLY A 345 -7.20 6.18 -1.85
CA GLY A 345 -6.02 5.60 -1.18
C GLY A 345 -4.93 6.62 -0.82
N ASP A 346 -3.82 6.10 -0.29
CA ASP A 346 -2.64 6.86 0.11
C ASP A 346 -1.55 6.91 -0.98
N VAL A 347 -1.90 6.75 -2.25
CA VAL A 347 -0.92 6.83 -3.35
C VAL A 347 -0.73 8.31 -3.71
N SER A 348 0.07 9.00 -2.89
CA SER A 348 0.36 10.43 -3.03
C SER A 348 1.47 10.71 -4.06
N ALA A 349 1.70 11.98 -4.40
CA ALA A 349 2.81 12.41 -5.24
C ALA A 349 4.18 12.07 -4.62
N SER A 350 5.22 11.89 -5.45
CA SER A 350 6.59 11.64 -4.98
C SER A 350 7.09 12.73 -4.03
N GLU A 351 6.80 13.99 -4.34
CA GLU A 351 7.21 15.17 -3.55
C GLU A 351 6.60 15.24 -2.15
N ARG A 352 5.57 14.43 -1.86
CA ARG A 352 5.05 14.28 -0.49
C ARG A 352 6.13 13.76 0.47
N PHE A 353 7.02 12.89 -0.02
CA PHE A 353 8.05 12.23 0.80
C PHE A 353 9.48 12.56 0.39
N TRP A 354 9.72 12.78 -0.91
CA TRP A 354 11.05 12.88 -1.47
C TRP A 354 11.31 14.24 -2.12
N LYS A 355 12.45 14.87 -1.78
CA LYS A 355 12.92 16.05 -2.51
C LYS A 355 13.27 15.69 -3.95
N LYS A 356 13.80 14.49 -4.17
CA LYS A 356 14.06 13.89 -5.47
C LYS A 356 13.79 12.39 -5.38
N ASP A 357 13.05 11.85 -6.35
CA ASP A 357 12.76 10.42 -6.48
C ASP A 357 13.84 9.75 -7.33
N ILE A 358 13.95 8.41 -7.22
CA ILE A 358 14.89 7.58 -7.98
C ILE A 358 14.40 7.25 -9.40
N VAL A 359 13.22 7.71 -9.78
CA VAL A 359 12.68 7.58 -11.13
C VAL A 359 12.89 8.88 -11.93
N THR A 360 13.03 8.76 -13.25
CA THR A 360 13.31 9.92 -14.12
C THR A 360 12.15 10.91 -14.17
N GLU A 361 10.93 10.39 -14.12
CA GLU A 361 9.70 11.19 -14.07
C GLU A 361 8.99 10.92 -12.73
N PRO A 362 9.09 11.87 -11.77
CA PRO A 362 8.42 11.71 -10.49
C PRO A 362 6.90 11.71 -10.67
N ILE A 363 6.24 10.92 -9.84
CA ILE A 363 4.78 10.84 -9.80
C ILE A 363 4.23 12.13 -9.21
N ARG A 364 3.31 12.79 -9.92
CA ARG A 364 2.79 14.12 -9.58
C ARG A 364 1.30 14.08 -9.28
N LEU A 365 0.88 14.99 -8.41
CA LEU A 365 -0.54 15.28 -8.15
C LEU A 365 -1.03 16.31 -9.17
N GLU A 366 -2.10 16.00 -9.90
CA GLU A 366 -2.75 16.88 -10.87
C GLU A 366 -4.26 16.88 -10.62
N ASN A 367 -4.82 18.01 -10.21
CA ASN A 367 -6.26 18.16 -9.94
C ASN A 367 -6.82 17.07 -8.99
N GLY A 368 -6.11 16.76 -7.91
CA GLY A 368 -6.52 15.77 -6.92
C GLY A 368 -6.33 14.31 -7.33
N GLN A 369 -5.69 14.07 -8.45
CA GLN A 369 -5.46 12.74 -9.01
C GLN A 369 -3.99 12.54 -9.37
N VAL A 370 -3.60 11.29 -9.43
CA VAL A 370 -2.28 10.86 -9.90
C VAL A 370 -2.46 10.02 -11.16
N ARG A 371 -1.69 10.31 -12.19
CA ARG A 371 -1.73 9.55 -13.43
C ARG A 371 -0.92 8.26 -13.33
N LEU A 372 -1.52 7.17 -13.79
CA LEU A 372 -0.88 5.88 -13.91
C LEU A 372 0.27 5.96 -14.94
N PRO A 373 1.51 5.57 -14.59
CA PRO A 373 2.61 5.51 -15.54
C PRO A 373 2.30 4.60 -16.72
N GLN A 374 2.72 5.01 -17.91
CA GLN A 374 2.49 4.28 -19.15
C GLN A 374 3.74 3.51 -19.58
N GLY A 375 3.56 2.39 -20.28
CA GLY A 375 4.65 1.57 -20.81
C GLY A 375 4.67 0.15 -20.22
N SER A 376 5.63 -0.65 -20.67
CA SER A 376 5.78 -2.04 -20.20
C SER A 376 6.28 -2.11 -18.76
N GLY A 377 5.91 -3.16 -18.07
CA GLY A 377 6.19 -3.30 -16.63
C GLY A 377 5.46 -2.24 -15.82
N THR A 378 6.14 -1.66 -14.86
CA THR A 378 5.64 -0.57 -14.02
C THR A 378 5.44 0.76 -14.75
N GLY A 379 6.00 0.88 -15.97
CA GLY A 379 5.97 2.12 -16.76
C GLY A 379 6.98 3.19 -16.33
N VAL A 380 7.67 3.03 -15.20
CA VAL A 380 8.69 3.99 -14.75
C VAL A 380 10.09 3.61 -15.25
N GLN A 381 10.94 4.63 -15.38
CA GLN A 381 12.34 4.49 -15.72
C GLN A 381 13.20 4.96 -14.53
N ILE A 382 14.31 4.30 -14.30
CA ILE A 382 15.20 4.61 -13.18
C ILE A 382 16.19 5.72 -13.55
N ASP A 383 16.32 6.73 -12.69
CA ASP A 383 17.44 7.66 -12.72
C ASP A 383 18.67 6.98 -12.12
N HIS A 384 19.43 6.26 -12.96
CA HIS A 384 20.58 5.48 -12.53
C HIS A 384 21.70 6.34 -11.90
N ALA A 385 21.84 7.58 -12.30
CA ALA A 385 22.84 8.49 -11.71
C ALA A 385 22.44 8.79 -10.26
N PHE A 386 21.23 9.23 -10.04
CA PHE A 386 20.74 9.53 -8.69
C PHE A 386 20.62 8.26 -7.83
N LEU A 387 20.18 7.15 -8.40
CA LEU A 387 20.15 5.87 -7.69
C LEU A 387 21.53 5.48 -7.17
N ASN A 388 22.59 5.66 -7.96
CA ASN A 388 23.97 5.39 -7.53
C ASN A 388 24.41 6.34 -6.41
N ASP A 389 24.06 7.62 -6.50
CA ASP A 389 24.43 8.63 -5.49
C ASP A 389 23.84 8.32 -4.11
N VAL A 390 22.62 7.77 -4.05
CA VAL A 390 21.91 7.46 -2.79
C VAL A 390 22.10 6.01 -2.33
N SER A 391 22.82 5.19 -3.10
CA SER A 391 23.08 3.78 -2.77
C SER A 391 24.10 3.66 -1.64
N THR A 392 23.75 2.88 -0.62
CA THR A 392 24.61 2.58 0.53
C THR A 392 25.30 1.23 0.44
N SER A 393 24.66 0.26 -0.22
CA SER A 393 25.25 -1.05 -0.53
C SER A 393 24.59 -1.72 -1.73
N THR A 394 25.33 -2.62 -2.36
CA THR A 394 24.81 -3.44 -3.48
C THR A 394 25.35 -4.86 -3.35
N THR A 395 24.47 -5.85 -3.45
CA THR A 395 24.82 -7.28 -3.43
C THR A 395 24.16 -7.94 -4.64
N THR A 396 24.93 -8.62 -5.47
CA THR A 396 24.43 -9.35 -6.63
C THR A 396 24.61 -10.86 -6.45
N LEU A 397 23.50 -11.60 -6.59
CA LEU A 397 23.50 -13.07 -6.55
C LEU A 397 23.26 -13.60 -7.96
N ARG A 398 23.91 -14.74 -8.27
CA ARG A 398 23.76 -15.47 -9.52
C ARG A 398 23.46 -16.94 -9.24
N PRO A 399 22.80 -17.66 -10.17
CA PRO A 399 22.59 -19.11 -10.09
C PRO A 399 23.84 -19.93 -9.87
#